data_80282c53b44b32ea19a9f6c7a4efbf2b
#
_entry.id   80282c53b44b32ea19a9f6c7a4efbf2b
#
_cell.length_a   1.000
_cell.length_b   1.000
_cell.length_c   1.000
_cell.angle_alpha   90.00
_cell.angle_beta   90.00
_cell.angle_gamma   90.00
#
_symmetry.space_group_name_H-M   'P 1'
#
loop_
_entity.id
_entity.type
_entity.pdbx_description
1 polymer ?
#
loop_
_entity_poly.entity_id
_entity_poly.type
_entity_poly.pdbx_seq_one_letter_code
_entity_poly.pdbx_strand_id
1 'polypeptide(L)'
;MTIAQTTPPMVSGGLPVIGHALEMLQDRDSLFKRGFEEHGDLFAMKLGPQPTLVITGAEYNRIFYTQTDKSLNMQDGYTFLKEAIGEVLFVADQDTYYNQRPALQEVFRRDRMVAYIQAMNIEVQRWLDSLGQSGETDLTNDMLNLTQAVAGHAFIGANFREELGDVFWKEYEAIGASLDFILPPNLPLPKFWRRDKAKKKIRSILADVIKKRRDNPEKYDDLITTLLSTPMKDGTIMSDEEIVIMFMGLIFAGHETTAGQAAWELTFLLQHPDYLTLIQEEIKENVAYGQEIDAAVLSQLKQVYYAIDETTRLRPSADTQIRTVTEPITFGDYEIPAGWRIMVSGATSHFMPDVYENPNQFDPLRYSPERKEGKNPFAIIGFGGGIHKCTGMNFAKNEMAIITALFFQQFDAEILSDDIHVVMGNGANRPSEVRVRYQRKPLSELTDGETIREAVAAGCPHMTKQVANQTQ
;
A
#
# COMPACT_ATOMS: atom_id res chain seq x y z
N MET A 1 19.06 32.71 23.97
CA MET A 1 17.73 32.44 23.47
C MET A 1 17.70 32.92 22.03
N THR A 2 17.82 32.00 21.05
CA THR A 2 17.67 32.30 19.64
C THR A 2 16.20 32.65 19.44
N ILE A 3 15.90 33.81 18.86
CA ILE A 3 14.52 34.18 18.51
C ILE A 3 14.09 33.19 17.43
N ALA A 4 13.08 32.38 17.71
CA ALA A 4 12.50 31.45 16.70
C ALA A 4 12.12 32.26 15.46
N GLN A 5 12.59 31.87 14.29
CA GLN A 5 12.15 32.48 13.04
C GLN A 5 10.67 32.13 12.85
N THR A 6 9.85 33.13 12.58
CA THR A 6 8.38 32.94 12.52
C THR A 6 7.88 32.22 11.27
N THR A 7 8.69 32.09 10.22
CA THR A 7 8.32 31.46 8.96
C THR A 7 9.47 30.70 8.32
N PRO A 8 9.26 29.43 7.90
CA PRO A 8 10.26 28.69 7.14
C PRO A 8 10.52 29.33 5.77
N PRO A 9 11.72 29.13 5.18
CA PRO A 9 12.07 29.69 3.88
C PRO A 9 11.19 29.12 2.78
N MET A 10 10.84 29.98 1.82
CA MET A 10 9.97 29.61 0.68
C MET A 10 10.81 29.10 -0.48
N VAL A 11 10.48 27.90 -1.00
CA VAL A 11 11.10 27.39 -2.22
C VAL A 11 10.87 28.32 -3.41
N SER A 12 11.85 28.43 -4.30
CA SER A 12 11.79 29.27 -5.48
C SER A 12 10.77 28.77 -6.52
N GLY A 13 10.40 29.61 -7.50
CA GLY A 13 9.58 29.22 -8.66
C GLY A 13 8.08 29.35 -8.49
N GLY A 14 7.59 29.81 -7.33
CA GLY A 14 6.14 29.99 -7.10
C GLY A 14 5.52 31.06 -8.00
N LEU A 15 4.42 30.71 -8.69
CA LEU A 15 3.67 31.62 -9.54
C LEU A 15 2.76 32.55 -8.72
N PRO A 16 2.44 33.77 -9.20
CA PRO A 16 1.45 34.62 -8.55
C PRO A 16 0.12 33.89 -8.35
N VAL A 17 -0.52 34.09 -7.20
CA VAL A 17 -1.82 33.53 -6.81
C VAL A 17 -1.84 32.00 -6.60
N ILE A 18 -1.39 31.21 -7.58
CA ILE A 18 -1.46 29.74 -7.52
C ILE A 18 -0.26 29.10 -6.80
N GLY A 19 0.83 29.88 -6.57
CA GLY A 19 2.04 29.36 -5.94
C GLY A 19 2.66 28.21 -6.76
N HIS A 20 2.92 27.10 -6.11
CA HIS A 20 3.52 25.89 -6.70
C HIS A 20 2.49 24.82 -7.09
N ALA A 21 1.19 25.14 -7.07
CA ALA A 21 0.14 24.15 -7.30
C ALA A 21 0.24 23.45 -8.66
N LEU A 22 0.62 24.18 -9.72
CA LEU A 22 0.79 23.57 -11.03
C LEU A 22 1.97 22.60 -11.08
N GLU A 23 3.10 22.99 -10.52
CA GLU A 23 4.30 22.16 -10.46
C GLU A 23 4.07 20.92 -9.57
N MET A 24 3.37 21.08 -8.44
CA MET A 24 2.96 19.98 -7.57
C MET A 24 2.17 18.88 -8.30
N LEU A 25 1.44 19.25 -9.35
CA LEU A 25 0.66 18.32 -10.16
C LEU A 25 1.45 17.71 -11.31
N GLN A 26 2.41 18.47 -11.87
CA GLN A 26 3.15 18.05 -13.06
C GLN A 26 4.43 17.29 -12.72
N ASP A 27 5.19 17.78 -11.72
CA ASP A 27 6.47 17.22 -11.31
C ASP A 27 6.75 17.52 -9.82
N ARG A 28 6.02 16.85 -9.00
CA ARG A 28 6.09 16.98 -7.53
C ARG A 28 7.48 16.66 -6.98
N ASP A 29 8.13 15.62 -7.52
CA ASP A 29 9.42 15.15 -7.02
C ASP A 29 10.51 16.19 -7.25
N SER A 30 10.54 16.83 -8.41
CA SER A 30 11.48 17.92 -8.71
C SER A 30 11.23 19.13 -7.82
N LEU A 31 9.97 19.46 -7.53
CA LEU A 31 9.65 20.55 -6.59
C LEU A 31 10.21 20.26 -5.19
N PHE A 32 10.02 19.04 -4.67
CA PHE A 32 10.51 18.70 -3.35
C PHE A 32 12.03 18.61 -3.27
N LYS A 33 12.68 18.03 -4.28
CA LYS A 33 14.15 17.99 -4.39
C LYS A 33 14.76 19.39 -4.44
N ARG A 34 14.19 20.29 -5.26
CA ARG A 34 14.64 21.69 -5.31
C ARG A 34 14.49 22.38 -3.96
N GLY A 35 13.35 22.24 -3.28
CA GLY A 35 13.14 22.82 -1.97
C GLY A 35 14.14 22.31 -0.95
N PHE A 36 14.46 21.03 -0.97
CA PHE A 36 15.49 20.41 -0.14
C PHE A 36 16.89 20.93 -0.48
N GLU A 37 17.24 21.07 -1.75
CA GLU A 37 18.53 21.63 -2.20
C GLU A 37 18.72 23.10 -1.82
N GLU A 38 17.65 23.90 -1.89
CA GLU A 38 17.70 25.32 -1.56
C GLU A 38 17.75 25.58 -0.04
N HIS A 39 17.08 24.76 0.76
CA HIS A 39 16.76 25.11 2.15
C HIS A 39 16.99 23.99 3.17
N GLY A 40 17.32 22.77 2.72
CA GLY A 40 17.48 21.61 3.59
C GLY A 40 16.14 20.99 4.02
N ASP A 41 16.12 20.45 5.23
CA ASP A 41 15.05 19.57 5.73
C ASP A 41 13.68 20.24 5.92
N LEU A 42 13.65 21.56 6.04
CA LEU A 42 12.45 22.34 6.35
C LEU A 42 12.31 23.52 5.38
N PHE A 43 11.32 23.48 4.52
CA PHE A 43 11.00 24.58 3.61
C PHE A 43 9.50 24.74 3.40
N ALA A 44 9.09 25.94 3.02
CA ALA A 44 7.70 26.25 2.73
C ALA A 44 7.43 26.27 1.22
N MET A 45 6.20 25.95 0.85
CA MET A 45 5.63 26.20 -0.47
C MET A 45 4.20 26.74 -0.35
N LYS A 46 3.64 27.25 -1.44
CA LYS A 46 2.23 27.63 -1.51
C LYS A 46 1.48 26.75 -2.50
N LEU A 47 0.38 26.17 -2.05
CA LEU A 47 -0.58 25.45 -2.91
C LEU A 47 -1.85 26.29 -3.01
N GLY A 48 -1.91 27.16 -4.02
CA GLY A 48 -2.90 28.24 -4.06
C GLY A 48 -2.69 29.21 -2.89
N PRO A 49 -3.75 29.56 -2.14
CA PRO A 49 -3.63 30.42 -0.97
C PRO A 49 -3.06 29.71 0.27
N GLN A 50 -2.93 28.38 0.23
CA GLN A 50 -2.59 27.56 1.40
C GLN A 50 -1.08 27.45 1.59
N PRO A 51 -0.50 28.00 2.67
CA PRO A 51 0.89 27.78 3.01
C PRO A 51 1.09 26.34 3.50
N THR A 52 2.17 25.72 3.05
CA THR A 52 2.50 24.32 3.36
C THR A 52 3.97 24.22 3.73
N LEU A 53 4.28 23.69 4.92
CA LEU A 53 5.63 23.28 5.31
C LEU A 53 5.88 21.88 4.73
N VAL A 54 6.98 21.71 4.01
CA VAL A 54 7.52 20.39 3.65
C VAL A 54 8.61 20.03 4.65
N ILE A 55 8.55 18.82 5.15
CA ILE A 55 9.51 18.30 6.13
C ILE A 55 10.21 17.07 5.56
N THR A 56 11.49 16.91 5.87
CA THR A 56 12.35 15.82 5.42
C THR A 56 13.10 15.20 6.59
N GLY A 57 13.24 13.88 6.57
CA GLY A 57 14.05 13.16 7.55
C GLY A 57 13.28 12.60 8.74
N ALA A 58 13.88 11.53 9.32
CA ALA A 58 13.22 10.70 10.32
C ALA A 58 12.82 11.45 11.60
N GLU A 59 13.58 12.48 12.01
CA GLU A 59 13.27 13.27 13.20
C GLU A 59 11.98 14.06 13.03
N TYR A 60 11.84 14.79 11.91
CA TYR A 60 10.64 15.57 11.62
C TYR A 60 9.44 14.68 11.26
N ASN A 61 9.67 13.57 10.55
CA ASN A 61 8.66 12.56 10.32
C ASN A 61 8.09 12.01 11.65
N ARG A 62 8.95 11.78 12.65
CA ARG A 62 8.52 11.36 13.99
C ARG A 62 7.59 12.40 14.64
N ILE A 63 7.94 13.68 14.58
CA ILE A 63 7.08 14.76 15.11
C ILE A 63 5.73 14.74 14.39
N PHE A 64 5.73 14.72 13.06
CA PHE A 64 4.52 14.66 12.24
C PHE A 64 3.58 13.52 12.67
N TYR A 65 4.08 12.30 12.77
CA TYR A 65 3.26 11.16 13.13
C TYR A 65 2.83 11.12 14.60
N THR A 66 3.66 11.59 15.52
CA THR A 66 3.32 11.58 16.96
C THR A 66 2.43 12.74 17.37
N GLN A 67 2.36 13.79 16.57
CA GLN A 67 1.48 14.95 16.79
C GLN A 67 0.17 14.85 15.98
N THR A 68 0.02 13.85 15.11
CA THR A 68 -1.28 13.56 14.47
C THR A 68 -2.32 13.25 15.56
N ASP A 69 -3.53 13.82 15.44
CA ASP A 69 -4.65 13.79 16.40
C ASP A 69 -4.39 14.61 17.69
N LYS A 70 -3.34 15.45 17.70
CA LYS A 70 -3.09 16.42 18.74
C LYS A 70 -3.08 17.82 18.10
N SER A 71 -1.90 18.33 17.76
CA SER A 71 -1.73 19.60 17.06
C SER A 71 -1.86 19.49 15.53
N LEU A 72 -1.99 18.28 14.99
CA LEU A 72 -2.11 17.99 13.55
C LEU A 72 -3.37 17.18 13.26
N ASN A 73 -4.17 17.65 12.29
CA ASN A 73 -5.38 17.00 11.81
C ASN A 73 -5.11 16.31 10.46
N MET A 74 -5.55 15.06 10.33
CA MET A 74 -5.40 14.28 9.10
C MET A 74 -6.53 14.55 8.08
N GLN A 75 -7.74 14.78 8.54
CA GLN A 75 -8.96 14.75 7.73
C GLN A 75 -8.99 15.78 6.61
N ASP A 76 -8.58 17.01 6.91
CA ASP A 76 -8.63 18.12 5.96
C ASP A 76 -7.78 17.87 4.71
N GLY A 77 -6.74 17.03 4.83
CA GLY A 77 -5.88 16.67 3.71
C GLY A 77 -6.52 15.73 2.69
N TYR A 78 -7.60 15.03 3.07
CA TYR A 78 -8.20 13.95 2.28
C TYR A 78 -9.69 14.16 1.99
N THR A 79 -10.19 15.38 2.15
CA THR A 79 -11.61 15.72 1.92
C THR A 79 -12.13 15.40 0.52
N PHE A 80 -11.24 15.37 -0.50
CA PHE A 80 -11.57 14.98 -1.87
C PHE A 80 -12.06 13.52 -1.98
N LEU A 81 -11.69 12.64 -1.03
CA LEU A 81 -12.15 11.25 -0.98
C LEU A 81 -13.58 11.12 -0.43
N LYS A 82 -14.01 12.04 0.45
CA LYS A 82 -15.31 11.99 1.13
C LYS A 82 -16.46 11.86 0.15
N GLU A 83 -16.45 12.64 -0.93
CA GLU A 83 -17.49 12.58 -1.94
C GLU A 83 -17.41 11.34 -2.84
N ALA A 84 -16.24 10.77 -3.02
CA ALA A 84 -16.06 9.59 -3.86
C ALA A 84 -16.43 8.30 -3.12
N ILE A 85 -15.92 8.09 -1.92
CA ILE A 85 -15.99 6.80 -1.21
C ILE A 85 -16.88 6.91 0.04
N GLY A 86 -16.97 8.08 0.65
CA GLY A 86 -17.66 8.33 1.91
C GLY A 86 -16.68 8.72 3.02
N GLU A 87 -17.17 8.79 4.25
CA GLU A 87 -16.34 9.07 5.43
C GLU A 87 -15.57 7.81 5.86
N VAL A 88 -14.67 7.37 4.99
CA VAL A 88 -13.74 6.26 5.32
C VAL A 88 -12.80 6.67 6.45
N LEU A 89 -12.25 5.70 7.18
CA LEU A 89 -11.46 5.89 8.40
C LEU A 89 -10.38 7.01 8.34
N PHE A 90 -9.72 7.17 7.20
CA PHE A 90 -8.70 8.22 7.05
C PHE A 90 -9.26 9.60 6.65
N VAL A 91 -10.59 9.72 6.49
CA VAL A 91 -11.32 10.97 6.25
C VAL A 91 -12.31 11.27 7.38
N ALA A 92 -12.64 10.26 8.18
CA ALA A 92 -13.56 10.37 9.30
C ALA A 92 -13.00 11.31 10.38
N ASP A 93 -13.88 11.97 11.14
CA ASP A 93 -13.45 12.75 12.30
C ASP A 93 -12.80 11.85 13.37
N GLN A 94 -12.06 12.46 14.26
CA GLN A 94 -11.26 11.73 15.25
C GLN A 94 -12.14 10.83 16.13
N ASP A 95 -13.31 11.27 16.54
CA ASP A 95 -14.23 10.49 17.39
C ASP A 95 -14.75 9.27 16.63
N THR A 96 -15.18 9.45 15.39
CA THR A 96 -15.60 8.36 14.49
C THR A 96 -14.47 7.37 14.25
N TYR A 97 -13.25 7.86 13.96
CA TYR A 97 -12.08 7.01 13.76
C TYR A 97 -11.80 6.12 14.99
N TYR A 98 -11.74 6.72 16.18
CA TYR A 98 -11.46 5.96 17.41
C TYR A 98 -12.62 5.04 17.82
N ASN A 99 -13.85 5.38 17.44
CA ASN A 99 -15.01 4.52 17.66
C ASN A 99 -14.97 3.27 16.78
N GLN A 100 -14.65 3.41 15.49
CA GLN A 100 -14.64 2.32 14.52
C GLN A 100 -13.35 1.47 14.55
N ARG A 101 -12.26 1.98 15.12
CA ARG A 101 -10.95 1.34 15.12
C ARG A 101 -10.93 -0.10 15.66
N PRO A 102 -11.62 -0.47 16.76
CA PRO A 102 -11.65 -1.86 17.23
C PRO A 102 -12.17 -2.82 16.16
N ALA A 103 -13.23 -2.48 15.45
CA ALA A 103 -13.76 -3.29 14.36
C ALA A 103 -12.75 -3.45 13.21
N LEU A 104 -12.04 -2.37 12.84
CA LEU A 104 -10.96 -2.45 11.84
C LEU A 104 -9.81 -3.37 12.31
N GLN A 105 -9.45 -3.34 13.58
CA GLN A 105 -8.38 -4.20 14.11
C GLN A 105 -8.74 -5.69 14.04
N GLU A 106 -10.02 -6.03 14.25
CA GLU A 106 -10.50 -7.40 14.11
C GLU A 106 -10.39 -7.93 12.67
N VAL A 107 -10.56 -7.07 11.65
CA VAL A 107 -10.39 -7.43 10.25
C VAL A 107 -8.98 -7.96 9.96
N PHE A 108 -7.94 -7.37 10.58
CA PHE A 108 -6.54 -7.73 10.36
C PHE A 108 -5.93 -8.56 11.50
N ARG A 109 -6.76 -9.24 12.28
CA ARG A 109 -6.32 -10.13 13.34
C ARG A 109 -5.55 -11.34 12.77
N ARG A 110 -4.69 -11.95 13.60
CA ARG A 110 -3.77 -13.00 13.17
C ARG A 110 -4.46 -14.22 12.53
N ASP A 111 -5.57 -14.66 13.09
CA ASP A 111 -6.35 -15.78 12.56
C ASP A 111 -7.00 -15.47 11.20
N ARG A 112 -7.49 -14.22 11.01
CA ARG A 112 -7.96 -13.75 9.72
C ARG A 112 -6.86 -13.73 8.67
N MET A 113 -5.65 -13.35 9.08
CA MET A 113 -4.49 -13.34 8.17
C MET A 113 -4.19 -14.72 7.59
N VAL A 114 -4.43 -15.81 8.32
CA VAL A 114 -4.28 -17.17 7.79
C VAL A 114 -5.24 -17.42 6.62
N ALA A 115 -6.52 -17.06 6.77
CA ALA A 115 -7.51 -17.19 5.69
C ALA A 115 -7.17 -16.29 4.49
N TYR A 116 -6.65 -15.08 4.73
CA TYR A 116 -6.22 -14.18 3.66
C TYR A 116 -5.02 -14.73 2.89
N ILE A 117 -4.03 -15.31 3.57
CA ILE A 117 -2.89 -15.99 2.92
C ILE A 117 -3.37 -17.13 2.02
N GLN A 118 -4.37 -17.91 2.44
CA GLN A 118 -4.97 -18.95 1.59
C GLN A 118 -5.65 -18.35 0.35
N ALA A 119 -6.44 -17.28 0.52
CA ALA A 119 -7.05 -16.58 -0.61
C ALA A 119 -6.00 -16.03 -1.58
N MET A 120 -4.90 -15.46 -1.08
CA MET A 120 -3.77 -14.99 -1.89
C MET A 120 -3.17 -16.13 -2.72
N ASN A 121 -2.83 -17.27 -2.10
CA ASN A 121 -2.29 -18.44 -2.83
C ASN A 121 -3.23 -18.87 -3.96
N ILE A 122 -4.53 -18.99 -3.68
CA ILE A 122 -5.52 -19.43 -4.68
C ILE A 122 -5.58 -18.44 -5.85
N GLU A 123 -5.66 -17.15 -5.60
CA GLU A 123 -5.82 -16.16 -6.67
C GLU A 123 -4.51 -15.95 -7.44
N VAL A 124 -3.36 -15.96 -6.77
CA VAL A 124 -2.05 -15.91 -7.44
C VAL A 124 -1.87 -17.14 -8.34
N GLN A 125 -2.17 -18.34 -7.84
CA GLN A 125 -2.05 -19.56 -8.67
C GLN A 125 -2.99 -19.52 -9.88
N ARG A 126 -4.22 -19.01 -9.73
CA ARG A 126 -5.15 -18.81 -10.87
C ARG A 126 -4.60 -17.86 -11.92
N TRP A 127 -3.99 -16.76 -11.48
CA TRP A 127 -3.31 -15.83 -12.39
C TRP A 127 -2.18 -16.53 -13.15
N LEU A 128 -1.28 -17.24 -12.44
CA LEU A 128 -0.17 -17.97 -13.05
C LEU A 128 -0.65 -19.07 -14.02
N ASP A 129 -1.74 -19.76 -13.70
CA ASP A 129 -2.32 -20.77 -14.60
C ASP A 129 -2.87 -20.13 -15.87
N SER A 130 -3.42 -18.91 -15.78
CA SER A 130 -3.94 -18.17 -16.93
C SER A 130 -2.87 -17.73 -17.93
N LEU A 131 -1.62 -17.58 -17.47
CA LEU A 131 -0.48 -17.24 -18.34
C LEU A 131 -0.10 -18.38 -19.31
N GLY A 132 -0.41 -19.64 -18.96
CA GLY A 132 -0.06 -20.80 -19.81
C GLY A 132 1.43 -21.11 -19.81
N GLN A 133 1.99 -21.51 -20.95
CA GLN A 133 3.38 -21.96 -21.05
C GLN A 133 4.35 -20.82 -21.35
N SER A 134 3.98 -19.89 -22.21
CA SER A 134 4.81 -18.73 -22.58
C SER A 134 3.97 -17.66 -23.24
N GLY A 135 4.43 -16.42 -23.16
CA GLY A 135 3.74 -15.30 -23.79
C GLY A 135 4.34 -13.96 -23.42
N GLU A 136 3.58 -12.92 -23.68
CA GLU A 136 3.86 -11.56 -23.24
C GLU A 136 2.66 -11.03 -22.45
N THR A 137 2.91 -10.25 -21.40
CA THR A 137 1.87 -9.61 -20.62
C THR A 137 2.30 -8.22 -20.12
N ASP A 138 1.35 -7.42 -19.65
CA ASP A 138 1.58 -6.17 -18.92
C ASP A 138 1.45 -6.43 -17.41
N LEU A 139 2.59 -6.48 -16.70
CA LEU A 139 2.62 -6.72 -15.26
C LEU A 139 1.81 -5.68 -14.47
N THR A 140 1.79 -4.42 -14.92
CA THR A 140 1.01 -3.38 -14.23
C THR A 140 -0.48 -3.71 -14.25
N ASN A 141 -0.99 -4.10 -15.41
CA ASN A 141 -2.39 -4.48 -15.56
C ASN A 141 -2.70 -5.80 -14.86
N ASP A 142 -1.80 -6.76 -14.94
CA ASP A 142 -1.95 -8.05 -14.25
C ASP A 142 -2.03 -7.86 -12.73
N MET A 143 -1.17 -7.04 -12.14
CA MET A 143 -1.20 -6.76 -10.71
C MET A 143 -2.48 -6.02 -10.28
N LEU A 144 -3.00 -5.11 -11.10
CA LEU A 144 -4.29 -4.48 -10.83
C LEU A 144 -5.43 -5.51 -10.77
N ASN A 145 -5.49 -6.42 -11.75
CA ASN A 145 -6.53 -7.45 -11.79
C ASN A 145 -6.36 -8.48 -10.66
N LEU A 146 -5.13 -8.87 -10.37
CA LEU A 146 -4.83 -9.86 -9.33
C LEU A 146 -5.15 -9.34 -7.93
N THR A 147 -4.70 -8.14 -7.57
CA THR A 147 -4.97 -7.57 -6.23
C THR A 147 -6.46 -7.29 -6.04
N GLN A 148 -7.18 -6.96 -7.11
CA GLN A 148 -8.64 -6.88 -7.11
C GLN A 148 -9.28 -8.23 -6.79
N ALA A 149 -8.80 -9.31 -7.40
CA ALA A 149 -9.30 -10.66 -7.15
C ALA A 149 -8.97 -11.15 -5.74
N VAL A 150 -7.74 -10.88 -5.27
CA VAL A 150 -7.31 -11.19 -3.90
C VAL A 150 -8.17 -10.45 -2.86
N ALA A 151 -8.39 -9.15 -3.04
CA ALA A 151 -9.22 -8.36 -2.13
C ALA A 151 -10.68 -8.86 -2.11
N GLY A 152 -11.25 -9.19 -3.28
CA GLY A 152 -12.59 -9.76 -3.39
C GLY A 152 -12.69 -11.11 -2.66
N HIS A 153 -11.74 -12.02 -2.87
CA HIS A 153 -11.71 -13.32 -2.21
C HIS A 153 -11.47 -13.21 -0.70
N ALA A 154 -10.52 -12.39 -0.28
CA ALA A 154 -10.19 -12.21 1.13
C ALA A 154 -11.34 -11.60 1.93
N PHE A 155 -12.08 -10.63 1.35
CA PHE A 155 -13.08 -9.85 2.09
C PHE A 155 -14.51 -10.37 1.95
N ILE A 156 -14.82 -11.12 0.89
CA ILE A 156 -16.17 -11.68 0.63
C ILE A 156 -16.17 -13.21 0.66
N GLY A 157 -14.99 -13.83 0.44
CA GLY A 157 -14.85 -15.28 0.34
C GLY A 157 -14.81 -15.80 -1.10
N ALA A 158 -14.69 -17.12 -1.25
CA ALA A 158 -14.45 -17.79 -2.55
C ALA A 158 -15.49 -17.47 -3.63
N ASN A 159 -16.72 -17.15 -3.23
CA ASN A 159 -17.83 -16.86 -4.15
C ASN A 159 -17.94 -15.37 -4.53
N PHE A 160 -16.92 -14.55 -4.22
CA PHE A 160 -16.99 -13.11 -4.46
C PHE A 160 -17.29 -12.73 -5.92
N ARG A 161 -16.85 -13.53 -6.90
CA ARG A 161 -17.12 -13.30 -8.32
C ARG A 161 -18.61 -13.39 -8.64
N GLU A 162 -19.34 -14.30 -7.99
CA GLU A 162 -20.78 -14.45 -8.15
C GLU A 162 -21.54 -13.38 -7.35
N GLU A 163 -21.07 -13.04 -6.16
CA GLU A 163 -21.75 -12.13 -5.25
C GLU A 163 -21.58 -10.66 -5.60
N LEU A 164 -20.37 -10.24 -5.98
CA LEU A 164 -20.09 -8.88 -6.43
C LEU A 164 -20.36 -8.72 -7.94
N GLY A 165 -19.93 -9.70 -8.75
CA GLY A 165 -20.03 -9.70 -10.20
C GLY A 165 -19.18 -8.62 -10.88
N ASP A 166 -19.08 -8.69 -12.21
CA ASP A 166 -18.31 -7.71 -13.00
C ASP A 166 -18.86 -6.28 -12.87
N VAL A 167 -20.15 -6.17 -12.56
CA VAL A 167 -20.81 -4.87 -12.37
C VAL A 167 -20.21 -4.10 -11.20
N PHE A 168 -19.90 -4.78 -10.09
CA PHE A 168 -19.28 -4.12 -8.94
C PHE A 168 -17.95 -3.47 -9.31
N TRP A 169 -17.07 -4.21 -9.98
CA TRP A 169 -15.73 -3.73 -10.34
C TRP A 169 -15.78 -2.60 -11.35
N LYS A 170 -16.65 -2.70 -12.36
CA LYS A 170 -16.89 -1.62 -13.31
C LYS A 170 -17.36 -0.32 -12.64
N GLU A 171 -18.25 -0.42 -11.68
CA GLU A 171 -18.74 0.74 -10.95
C GLU A 171 -17.68 1.27 -9.95
N TYR A 172 -16.87 0.37 -9.37
CA TYR A 172 -15.71 0.75 -8.54
C TYR A 172 -14.69 1.56 -9.34
N GLU A 173 -14.33 1.13 -10.55
CA GLU A 173 -13.45 1.87 -11.45
C GLU A 173 -14.01 3.25 -11.80
N ALA A 174 -15.32 3.34 -12.03
CA ALA A 174 -15.98 4.63 -12.31
C ALA A 174 -15.90 5.60 -11.12
N ILE A 175 -15.89 5.09 -9.87
CA ILE A 175 -15.64 5.90 -8.68
C ILE A 175 -14.17 6.37 -8.66
N GLY A 176 -13.21 5.47 -8.86
CA GLY A 176 -11.78 5.79 -8.90
C GLY A 176 -11.46 6.85 -9.96
N ALA A 177 -11.95 6.68 -11.17
CA ALA A 177 -11.78 7.64 -12.28
C ALA A 177 -12.40 9.03 -12.02
N SER A 178 -13.24 9.16 -11.00
CA SER A 178 -13.84 10.44 -10.60
C SER A 178 -12.96 11.25 -9.66
N LEU A 179 -11.95 10.64 -9.05
CA LEU A 179 -11.06 11.34 -8.13
C LEU A 179 -10.36 12.50 -8.84
N ASP A 180 -10.38 13.65 -8.18
CA ASP A 180 -9.77 14.87 -8.70
C ASP A 180 -9.27 15.72 -7.54
N PHE A 181 -7.99 16.08 -7.61
CA PHE A 181 -7.32 16.86 -6.57
C PHE A 181 -7.49 18.38 -6.76
N ILE A 182 -8.04 18.80 -7.90
CA ILE A 182 -8.14 20.22 -8.31
C ILE A 182 -9.59 20.67 -8.34
N LEU A 183 -10.44 19.88 -9.01
CA LEU A 183 -11.82 20.26 -9.24
C LEU A 183 -12.69 19.97 -8.04
N PRO A 184 -13.53 20.91 -7.61
CA PRO A 184 -14.55 20.63 -6.60
C PRO A 184 -15.39 19.42 -6.99
N PRO A 185 -15.59 18.44 -6.08
CA PRO A 185 -16.21 17.15 -6.42
C PRO A 185 -17.71 17.24 -6.74
N ASN A 186 -18.34 18.41 -6.53
CA ASN A 186 -19.77 18.65 -6.75
C ASN A 186 -20.07 19.45 -8.02
N LEU A 187 -19.09 19.67 -8.87
CA LEU A 187 -19.33 20.29 -10.17
C LEU A 187 -20.22 19.41 -11.06
N PRO A 188 -21.09 19.99 -11.91
CA PRO A 188 -21.97 19.24 -12.80
C PRO A 188 -21.24 18.64 -14.00
N LEU A 189 -20.23 17.81 -13.72
CA LEU A 189 -19.41 17.15 -14.74
C LEU A 189 -19.85 15.68 -14.94
N PRO A 190 -19.77 15.15 -16.17
CA PRO A 190 -20.16 13.77 -16.48
C PRO A 190 -19.50 12.72 -15.59
N LYS A 191 -18.21 12.90 -15.21
CA LYS A 191 -17.49 11.98 -14.33
C LYS A 191 -18.10 11.92 -12.91
N PHE A 192 -18.58 13.05 -12.36
CA PHE A 192 -19.21 13.07 -11.04
C PHE A 192 -20.63 12.48 -11.06
N TRP A 193 -21.39 12.66 -12.13
CA TRP A 193 -22.67 11.98 -12.30
C TRP A 193 -22.52 10.46 -12.42
N ARG A 194 -21.48 10.00 -13.15
CA ARG A 194 -21.15 8.56 -13.24
C ARG A 194 -20.80 8.01 -11.87
N ARG A 195 -19.95 8.71 -11.11
CA ARG A 195 -19.62 8.37 -9.71
C ARG A 195 -20.87 8.18 -8.87
N ASP A 196 -21.77 9.15 -8.86
CA ASP A 196 -22.96 9.12 -8.00
C ASP A 196 -23.90 7.98 -8.38
N LYS A 197 -24.01 7.66 -9.67
CA LYS A 197 -24.72 6.48 -10.15
C LYS A 197 -24.02 5.18 -9.70
N ALA A 198 -22.71 5.12 -9.83
CA ALA A 198 -21.89 3.99 -9.42
C ALA A 198 -22.01 3.71 -7.92
N LYS A 199 -21.91 4.74 -7.07
CA LYS A 199 -22.14 4.64 -5.61
C LYS A 199 -23.49 4.00 -5.28
N LYS A 200 -24.58 4.40 -5.94
CA LYS A 200 -25.91 3.82 -5.72
C LYS A 200 -25.94 2.34 -6.10
N LYS A 201 -25.30 1.97 -7.19
CA LYS A 201 -25.26 0.58 -7.66
C LYS A 201 -24.44 -0.32 -6.72
N ILE A 202 -23.26 0.14 -6.30
CA ILE A 202 -22.41 -0.56 -5.34
C ILE A 202 -23.13 -0.76 -4.00
N ARG A 203 -23.78 0.30 -3.48
CA ARG A 203 -24.60 0.18 -2.26
C ARG A 203 -25.68 -0.90 -2.37
N SER A 204 -26.36 -0.98 -3.51
CA SER A 204 -27.37 -2.01 -3.74
C SER A 204 -26.77 -3.41 -3.72
N ILE A 205 -25.61 -3.63 -4.38
CA ILE A 205 -24.93 -4.93 -4.39
C ILE A 205 -24.50 -5.31 -2.96
N LEU A 206 -23.86 -4.39 -2.25
CA LEU A 206 -23.38 -4.66 -0.89
C LEU A 206 -24.52 -4.83 0.11
N ALA A 207 -25.65 -4.15 -0.06
CA ALA A 207 -26.84 -4.35 0.78
C ALA A 207 -27.37 -5.80 0.66
N ASP A 208 -27.36 -6.36 -0.55
CA ASP A 208 -27.74 -7.77 -0.77
C ASP A 208 -26.75 -8.74 -0.11
N VAL A 209 -25.45 -8.43 -0.18
CA VAL A 209 -24.40 -9.20 0.49
C VAL A 209 -24.55 -9.14 2.00
N ILE A 210 -24.72 -7.94 2.58
CA ILE A 210 -24.91 -7.74 4.03
C ILE A 210 -26.15 -8.49 4.52
N LYS A 211 -27.25 -8.40 3.78
CA LYS A 211 -28.48 -9.12 4.10
C LYS A 211 -28.27 -10.63 4.15
N LYS A 212 -27.59 -11.21 3.18
CA LYS A 212 -27.27 -12.66 3.16
C LYS A 212 -26.48 -13.10 4.39
N ARG A 213 -25.47 -12.29 4.82
CA ARG A 213 -24.63 -12.57 6.01
C ARG A 213 -25.45 -12.46 7.29
N ARG A 214 -26.32 -11.47 7.40
CA ARG A 214 -27.21 -11.28 8.56
C ARG A 214 -28.21 -12.41 8.70
N ASP A 215 -28.80 -12.86 7.58
CA ASP A 215 -29.79 -13.95 7.57
C ASP A 215 -29.18 -15.33 7.84
N ASN A 216 -27.85 -15.53 7.58
CA ASN A 216 -27.17 -16.82 7.71
C ASN A 216 -25.74 -16.66 8.21
N PRO A 217 -25.49 -16.06 9.38
CA PRO A 217 -24.14 -15.70 9.84
C PRO A 217 -23.21 -16.93 9.99
N GLU A 218 -23.76 -18.10 10.26
CA GLU A 218 -23.01 -19.34 10.42
C GLU A 218 -22.43 -19.92 9.12
N LYS A 219 -22.89 -19.42 7.96
CA LYS A 219 -22.41 -19.89 6.65
C LYS A 219 -21.23 -19.11 6.11
N TYR A 220 -20.92 -17.99 6.72
CA TYR A 220 -19.93 -17.05 6.22
C TYR A 220 -18.89 -16.71 7.29
N ASP A 221 -17.63 -16.68 6.87
CA ASP A 221 -16.51 -16.27 7.71
C ASP A 221 -15.65 -15.26 6.93
N ASP A 222 -16.22 -14.08 6.70
CA ASP A 222 -15.65 -13.00 5.88
C ASP A 222 -15.64 -11.64 6.61
N LEU A 223 -15.12 -10.62 5.94
CA LEU A 223 -15.06 -9.25 6.45
C LEU A 223 -16.43 -8.74 6.89
N ILE A 224 -17.46 -8.93 6.05
CA ILE A 224 -18.82 -8.40 6.32
C ILE A 224 -19.39 -9.05 7.59
N THR A 225 -19.25 -10.37 7.74
CA THR A 225 -19.67 -11.09 8.94
C THR A 225 -18.92 -10.61 10.19
N THR A 226 -17.63 -10.34 10.07
CA THR A 226 -16.82 -9.77 11.14
C THR A 226 -17.36 -8.40 11.57
N LEU A 227 -17.61 -7.49 10.63
CA LEU A 227 -18.12 -6.14 10.93
C LEU A 227 -19.55 -6.17 11.53
N LEU A 228 -20.38 -7.14 11.10
CA LEU A 228 -21.74 -7.33 11.64
C LEU A 228 -21.75 -7.83 13.07
N SER A 229 -20.66 -8.40 13.58
CA SER A 229 -20.58 -9.01 14.90
C SER A 229 -19.61 -8.30 15.87
N THR A 230 -18.74 -7.44 15.35
CA THR A 230 -17.72 -6.78 16.18
C THR A 230 -18.23 -5.43 16.72
N PRO A 231 -18.30 -5.24 18.04
CA PRO A 231 -18.67 -3.96 18.62
C PRO A 231 -17.61 -2.90 18.36
N MET A 232 -18.07 -1.68 18.05
CA MET A 232 -17.28 -0.48 18.11
C MET A 232 -16.88 -0.12 19.55
N LYS A 233 -16.07 0.91 19.74
CA LYS A 233 -15.60 1.33 21.08
C LYS A 233 -16.75 1.69 22.04
N ASP A 234 -17.84 2.27 21.53
CA ASP A 234 -19.03 2.63 22.30
C ASP A 234 -19.97 1.45 22.59
N GLY A 235 -19.62 0.24 22.11
CA GLY A 235 -20.41 -0.99 22.28
C GLY A 235 -21.49 -1.20 21.22
N THR A 236 -21.70 -0.26 20.29
CA THR A 236 -22.65 -0.42 19.20
C THR A 236 -22.05 -1.23 18.04
N ILE A 237 -22.90 -1.85 17.22
CA ILE A 237 -22.51 -2.51 15.98
C ILE A 237 -22.66 -1.54 14.82
N MET A 238 -21.79 -1.63 13.83
CA MET A 238 -21.85 -0.80 12.63
C MET A 238 -23.19 -0.95 11.91
N SER A 239 -23.74 0.15 11.47
CA SER A 239 -24.87 0.18 10.55
C SER A 239 -24.47 -0.35 9.16
N ASP A 240 -25.47 -0.74 8.35
CA ASP A 240 -25.23 -1.22 6.98
C ASP A 240 -24.47 -0.19 6.14
N GLU A 241 -24.76 1.09 6.29
CA GLU A 241 -24.05 2.18 5.59
C GLU A 241 -22.59 2.29 6.04
N GLU A 242 -22.30 2.19 7.33
CA GLU A 242 -20.92 2.21 7.85
C GLU A 242 -20.14 0.98 7.37
N ILE A 243 -20.76 -0.20 7.29
CA ILE A 243 -20.16 -1.41 6.73
C ILE A 243 -19.83 -1.22 5.25
N VAL A 244 -20.75 -0.65 4.46
CA VAL A 244 -20.51 -0.34 3.04
C VAL A 244 -19.34 0.63 2.88
N ILE A 245 -19.29 1.70 3.67
CA ILE A 245 -18.19 2.69 3.64
C ILE A 245 -16.88 2.05 4.05
N MET A 246 -16.86 1.25 5.12
CA MET A 246 -15.67 0.53 5.59
C MET A 246 -15.15 -0.44 4.51
N PHE A 247 -16.02 -1.26 3.93
CA PHE A 247 -15.68 -2.17 2.86
C PHE A 247 -15.08 -1.46 1.65
N MET A 248 -15.75 -0.40 1.17
CA MET A 248 -15.26 0.40 0.05
C MET A 248 -13.93 1.08 0.35
N GLY A 249 -13.75 1.55 1.58
CA GLY A 249 -12.49 2.14 2.04
C GLY A 249 -11.34 1.13 2.05
N LEU A 250 -11.59 -0.11 2.48
CA LEU A 250 -10.58 -1.18 2.50
C LEU A 250 -10.21 -1.63 1.09
N ILE A 251 -11.19 -1.81 0.19
CA ILE A 251 -10.91 -2.10 -1.22
C ILE A 251 -10.09 -0.97 -1.85
N PHE A 252 -10.49 0.29 -1.64
CA PHE A 252 -9.77 1.44 -2.18
C PHE A 252 -8.33 1.53 -1.67
N ALA A 253 -8.13 1.36 -0.38
CA ALA A 253 -6.81 1.45 0.22
C ALA A 253 -5.90 0.27 -0.17
N GLY A 254 -6.45 -0.94 -0.32
CA GLY A 254 -5.67 -2.17 -0.54
C GLY A 254 -5.38 -2.50 -2.00
N HIS A 255 -6.27 -2.13 -2.93
CA HIS A 255 -6.18 -2.55 -4.32
C HIS A 255 -5.03 -1.88 -5.06
N GLU A 256 -5.15 -0.59 -5.42
CA GLU A 256 -4.15 0.08 -6.28
C GLU A 256 -2.79 0.27 -5.62
N THR A 257 -2.75 0.44 -4.29
CA THR A 257 -1.49 0.60 -3.58
C THR A 257 -0.66 -0.68 -3.64
N THR A 258 -1.27 -1.83 -3.41
CA THR A 258 -0.58 -3.13 -3.47
C THR A 258 -0.24 -3.50 -4.90
N ALA A 259 -1.14 -3.26 -5.86
CA ALA A 259 -0.88 -3.49 -7.28
C ALA A 259 0.34 -2.71 -7.78
N GLY A 260 0.41 -1.42 -7.47
CA GLY A 260 1.54 -0.57 -7.84
C GLY A 260 2.86 -1.04 -7.22
N GLN A 261 2.83 -1.43 -5.94
CA GLN A 261 4.02 -1.95 -5.25
C GLN A 261 4.47 -3.29 -5.83
N ALA A 262 3.57 -4.24 -6.06
CA ALA A 262 3.90 -5.55 -6.64
C ALA A 262 4.46 -5.42 -8.06
N ALA A 263 3.87 -4.53 -8.89
CA ALA A 263 4.38 -4.27 -10.23
C ALA A 263 5.78 -3.64 -10.21
N TRP A 264 6.06 -2.69 -9.29
CA TRP A 264 7.40 -2.14 -9.11
C TRP A 264 8.39 -3.16 -8.56
N GLU A 265 8.00 -4.00 -7.61
CA GLU A 265 8.86 -5.05 -7.05
C GLU A 265 9.30 -6.03 -8.13
N LEU A 266 8.37 -6.60 -8.91
CA LEU A 266 8.68 -7.49 -10.02
C LEU A 266 9.57 -6.78 -11.07
N THR A 267 9.29 -5.50 -11.36
CA THR A 267 10.11 -4.70 -12.27
C THR A 267 11.54 -4.57 -11.78
N PHE A 268 11.73 -4.17 -10.51
CA PHE A 268 13.09 -4.02 -9.95
C PHE A 268 13.84 -5.36 -9.91
N LEU A 269 13.18 -6.45 -9.55
CA LEU A 269 13.80 -7.76 -9.53
C LEU A 269 14.26 -8.20 -10.93
N LEU A 270 13.44 -7.98 -11.96
CA LEU A 270 13.82 -8.27 -13.35
C LEU A 270 14.94 -7.35 -13.88
N GLN A 271 15.05 -6.12 -13.37
CA GLN A 271 16.13 -5.19 -13.70
C GLN A 271 17.46 -5.49 -12.95
N HIS A 272 17.41 -6.31 -11.89
CA HIS A 272 18.56 -6.62 -11.03
C HIS A 272 18.78 -8.15 -10.92
N PRO A 273 19.27 -8.80 -11.99
CA PRO A 273 19.37 -10.26 -12.07
C PRO A 273 20.25 -10.88 -10.99
N ASP A 274 21.27 -10.16 -10.51
CA ASP A 274 22.13 -10.64 -9.42
C ASP A 274 21.30 -10.81 -8.12
N TYR A 275 20.43 -9.85 -7.81
CA TYR A 275 19.57 -9.97 -6.64
C TYR A 275 18.44 -10.97 -6.86
N LEU A 276 17.88 -11.03 -8.08
CA LEU A 276 16.87 -12.03 -8.45
C LEU A 276 17.40 -13.45 -8.24
N THR A 277 18.67 -13.70 -8.47
CA THR A 277 19.30 -15.01 -8.19
C THR A 277 19.20 -15.37 -6.70
N LEU A 278 19.44 -14.42 -5.78
CA LEU A 278 19.27 -14.65 -4.34
C LEU A 278 17.82 -14.97 -3.98
N ILE A 279 16.86 -14.28 -4.60
CA ILE A 279 15.42 -14.56 -4.44
C ILE A 279 15.10 -15.99 -4.93
N GLN A 280 15.60 -16.40 -6.10
CA GLN A 280 15.34 -17.73 -6.66
C GLN A 280 15.95 -18.84 -5.81
N GLU A 281 17.14 -18.62 -5.24
CA GLU A 281 17.77 -19.55 -4.28
C GLU A 281 16.93 -19.68 -3.01
N GLU A 282 16.50 -18.55 -2.40
CA GLU A 282 15.63 -18.56 -1.22
C GLU A 282 14.30 -19.28 -1.47
N ILE A 283 13.68 -19.04 -2.65
CA ILE A 283 12.44 -19.71 -3.06
C ILE A 283 12.68 -21.21 -3.20
N LYS A 284 13.77 -21.63 -3.87
CA LYS A 284 14.11 -23.04 -4.08
C LYS A 284 14.30 -23.79 -2.76
N GLU A 285 14.85 -23.12 -1.76
CA GLU A 285 15.08 -23.71 -0.43
C GLU A 285 13.81 -23.82 0.42
N ASN A 286 12.84 -22.91 0.25
CA ASN A 286 11.76 -22.74 1.21
C ASN A 286 10.36 -22.97 0.64
N VAL A 287 10.16 -22.95 -0.69
CA VAL A 287 8.85 -23.00 -1.32
C VAL A 287 8.74 -24.26 -2.18
N ALA A 288 8.05 -25.28 -1.66
CA ALA A 288 7.77 -26.50 -2.42
C ALA A 288 6.72 -26.26 -3.52
N TYR A 289 6.98 -26.77 -4.72
CA TYR A 289 6.01 -26.68 -5.81
C TYR A 289 4.70 -27.43 -5.46
N GLY A 290 3.58 -26.77 -5.72
CA GLY A 290 2.25 -27.32 -5.44
C GLY A 290 1.83 -27.30 -3.96
N GLN A 291 2.62 -26.70 -3.08
CA GLN A 291 2.24 -26.45 -1.69
C GLN A 291 1.85 -24.99 -1.47
N GLU A 292 0.89 -24.76 -0.60
CA GLU A 292 0.52 -23.41 -0.20
C GLU A 292 1.68 -22.74 0.57
N ILE A 293 1.94 -21.48 0.29
CA ILE A 293 2.82 -20.63 1.08
C ILE A 293 2.04 -20.19 2.32
N ASP A 294 2.37 -20.74 3.47
CA ASP A 294 1.79 -20.37 4.75
C ASP A 294 2.63 -19.33 5.51
N ALA A 295 2.18 -18.96 6.70
CA ALA A 295 2.89 -17.99 7.53
C ALA A 295 4.30 -18.47 7.95
N ALA A 296 4.54 -19.78 8.05
CA ALA A 296 5.84 -20.33 8.39
C ALA A 296 6.80 -20.17 7.20
N VAL A 297 6.38 -20.51 6.00
CA VAL A 297 7.13 -20.29 4.76
C VAL A 297 7.42 -18.80 4.57
N LEU A 298 6.41 -17.92 4.67
CA LEU A 298 6.59 -16.47 4.55
C LEU A 298 7.68 -15.94 5.50
N SER A 299 7.77 -16.48 6.71
CA SER A 299 8.79 -16.04 7.68
C SER A 299 10.24 -16.37 7.27
N GLN A 300 10.44 -17.25 6.28
CA GLN A 300 11.73 -17.63 5.74
C GLN A 300 12.15 -16.79 4.52
N LEU A 301 11.20 -16.16 3.84
CA LEU A 301 11.43 -15.38 2.60
C LEU A 301 12.04 -14.00 2.89
N LYS A 302 13.20 -13.96 3.52
CA LYS A 302 13.84 -12.71 3.99
C LYS A 302 14.29 -11.82 2.84
N GLN A 303 14.87 -12.42 1.79
CA GLN A 303 15.33 -11.67 0.62
C GLN A 303 14.14 -11.02 -0.10
N VAL A 304 13.01 -11.75 -0.20
CA VAL A 304 11.78 -11.20 -0.76
C VAL A 304 11.31 -10.00 0.08
N TYR A 305 11.25 -10.10 1.41
CA TYR A 305 10.84 -8.97 2.25
C TYR A 305 11.80 -7.78 2.20
N TYR A 306 13.10 -8.01 2.02
CA TYR A 306 14.06 -6.93 1.80
C TYR A 306 13.79 -6.22 0.46
N ALA A 307 13.46 -6.97 -0.60
CA ALA A 307 13.08 -6.39 -1.89
C ALA A 307 11.80 -5.56 -1.78
N ILE A 308 10.78 -6.05 -1.04
CA ILE A 308 9.54 -5.31 -0.77
C ILE A 308 9.82 -3.99 -0.04
N ASP A 309 10.67 -4.01 0.99
CA ASP A 309 11.01 -2.81 1.74
C ASP A 309 11.80 -1.80 0.89
N GLU A 310 12.73 -2.28 0.05
CA GLU A 310 13.49 -1.43 -0.86
C GLU A 310 12.60 -0.83 -1.97
N THR A 311 11.70 -1.64 -2.52
CA THR A 311 10.69 -1.15 -3.47
C THR A 311 9.83 -0.06 -2.85
N THR A 312 9.35 -0.27 -1.61
CA THR A 312 8.57 0.72 -0.85
C THR A 312 9.36 1.99 -0.60
N ARG A 313 10.66 1.91 -0.38
CA ARG A 313 11.52 3.07 -0.23
C ARG A 313 11.68 3.85 -1.53
N LEU A 314 12.01 3.17 -2.62
CA LEU A 314 12.29 3.81 -3.91
C LEU A 314 11.04 4.29 -4.64
N ARG A 315 9.92 3.56 -4.52
CA ARG A 315 8.68 3.79 -5.26
C ARG A 315 7.45 3.60 -4.37
N PRO A 316 7.27 4.41 -3.30
CA PRO A 316 6.09 4.30 -2.45
C PRO A 316 4.81 4.62 -3.22
N SER A 317 3.77 3.81 -3.07
CA SER A 317 2.45 4.08 -3.67
C SER A 317 1.81 5.34 -3.11
N ALA A 318 2.05 5.64 -1.82
CA ALA A 318 1.65 6.87 -1.14
C ALA A 318 2.91 7.61 -0.68
N ASP A 319 3.52 8.36 -1.58
CA ASP A 319 4.79 9.04 -1.37
C ASP A 319 4.69 10.36 -0.62
N THR A 320 3.49 10.89 -0.46
CA THR A 320 3.22 12.18 0.17
C THR A 320 2.06 12.06 1.14
N GLN A 321 2.23 12.58 2.35
CA GLN A 321 1.17 12.63 3.35
C GLN A 321 1.03 14.05 3.89
N ILE A 322 -0.20 14.46 4.19
CA ILE A 322 -0.53 15.83 4.56
C ILE A 322 -1.31 15.88 5.87
N ARG A 323 -1.08 16.92 6.66
CA ARG A 323 -1.84 17.27 7.87
C ARG A 323 -2.10 18.77 7.92
N THR A 324 -3.19 19.15 8.52
CA THR A 324 -3.47 20.56 8.84
C THR A 324 -3.07 20.84 10.29
N VAL A 325 -2.39 21.95 10.54
CA VAL A 325 -2.04 22.41 11.88
C VAL A 325 -3.29 22.97 12.56
N THR A 326 -3.69 22.39 13.68
CA THR A 326 -4.85 22.84 14.49
C THR A 326 -4.42 23.75 15.64
N GLU A 327 -3.22 23.51 16.18
CA GLU A 327 -2.59 24.33 17.23
C GLU A 327 -1.15 24.60 16.85
N PRO A 328 -0.58 25.78 17.18
CA PRO A 328 0.81 26.13 16.85
C PRO A 328 1.78 25.03 17.26
N ILE A 329 2.69 24.66 16.36
CA ILE A 329 3.66 23.59 16.55
C ILE A 329 5.06 23.99 16.06
N THR A 330 6.09 23.51 16.74
CA THR A 330 7.48 23.82 16.39
C THR A 330 8.12 22.69 15.57
N PHE A 331 8.77 23.08 14.46
CA PHE A 331 9.67 22.24 13.68
C PHE A 331 11.02 22.94 13.52
N GLY A 332 12.08 22.36 14.10
CA GLY A 332 13.38 23.02 14.16
C GLY A 332 13.28 24.39 14.86
N ASP A 333 13.74 25.43 14.18
CA ASP A 333 13.70 26.82 14.68
C ASP A 333 12.41 27.56 14.28
N TYR A 334 11.44 26.89 13.66
CA TYR A 334 10.23 27.54 13.14
C TYR A 334 8.99 27.19 13.97
N GLU A 335 8.20 28.22 14.29
CA GLU A 335 6.86 28.06 14.85
C GLU A 335 5.83 28.11 13.72
N ILE A 336 5.10 27.02 13.51
CA ILE A 336 4.11 26.86 12.45
C ILE A 336 2.73 27.15 13.03
N PRO A 337 2.04 28.20 12.58
CA PRO A 337 0.74 28.59 13.13
C PRO A 337 -0.39 27.66 12.68
N ALA A 338 -1.48 27.67 13.45
CA ALA A 338 -2.72 27.00 13.06
C ALA A 338 -3.20 27.44 11.66
N GLY A 339 -3.78 26.51 10.91
CA GLY A 339 -4.22 26.72 9.54
C GLY A 339 -3.17 26.44 8.47
N TRP A 340 -1.91 26.29 8.80
CA TRP A 340 -0.91 25.79 7.85
C TRP A 340 -1.10 24.31 7.57
N ARG A 341 -0.58 23.85 6.44
CA ARG A 341 -0.41 22.43 6.16
C ARG A 341 1.02 22.00 6.40
N ILE A 342 1.20 20.76 6.81
CA ILE A 342 2.51 20.10 6.87
C ILE A 342 2.46 18.89 5.97
N MET A 343 3.51 18.68 5.19
CA MET A 343 3.62 17.60 4.24
C MET A 343 4.95 16.86 4.44
N VAL A 344 4.87 15.54 4.56
CA VAL A 344 6.03 14.65 4.46
C VAL A 344 6.15 14.14 3.04
N SER A 345 7.39 13.96 2.55
CA SER A 345 7.65 13.47 1.21
C SER A 345 8.62 12.29 1.23
N GLY A 346 8.24 11.20 0.55
CA GLY A 346 9.13 10.10 0.24
C GLY A 346 10.23 10.48 -0.73
N ALA A 347 9.97 11.43 -1.66
CA ALA A 347 10.95 11.88 -2.66
C ALA A 347 12.21 12.51 -2.05
N THR A 348 12.15 12.97 -0.79
CA THR A 348 13.28 13.48 -0.03
C THR A 348 13.65 12.56 1.13
N SER A 349 12.71 12.24 2.01
CA SER A 349 12.98 11.46 3.24
C SER A 349 13.55 10.07 2.98
N HIS A 350 13.17 9.42 1.88
CA HIS A 350 13.67 8.07 1.53
C HIS A 350 15.04 8.06 0.87
N PHE A 351 15.58 9.23 0.54
CA PHE A 351 16.86 9.38 -0.18
C PHE A 351 17.94 10.10 0.64
N MET A 352 17.75 10.19 1.95
CA MET A 352 18.69 10.83 2.86
C MET A 352 20.03 10.07 2.93
N PRO A 353 21.17 10.69 2.53
CA PRO A 353 22.45 10.00 2.46
C PRO A 353 23.08 9.70 3.85
N ASP A 354 22.60 10.32 4.90
CA ASP A 354 22.95 10.03 6.29
C ASP A 354 22.25 8.78 6.85
N VAL A 355 21.20 8.31 6.17
CA VAL A 355 20.46 7.10 6.51
C VAL A 355 20.77 5.94 5.55
N TYR A 356 20.88 6.24 4.25
CA TYR A 356 21.03 5.24 3.20
C TYR A 356 22.32 5.44 2.39
N GLU A 357 23.18 4.44 2.35
CA GLU A 357 24.33 4.41 1.45
C GLU A 357 23.83 4.24 0.00
N ASN A 358 24.34 5.07 -0.94
CA ASN A 358 23.90 5.08 -2.33
C ASN A 358 22.36 5.08 -2.49
N PRO A 359 21.67 6.10 -1.99
CA PRO A 359 20.21 6.07 -1.80
C PRO A 359 19.39 5.91 -3.08
N ASN A 360 19.97 6.18 -4.25
CA ASN A 360 19.31 6.04 -5.55
C ASN A 360 19.40 4.63 -6.15
N GLN A 361 20.18 3.73 -5.55
CA GLN A 361 20.32 2.36 -6.03
C GLN A 361 19.31 1.43 -5.36
N PHE A 362 18.81 0.46 -6.15
CA PHE A 362 18.04 -0.66 -5.61
C PHE A 362 19.00 -1.64 -4.95
N ASP A 363 19.00 -1.69 -3.64
CA ASP A 363 19.89 -2.50 -2.84
C ASP A 363 19.15 -3.06 -1.60
N PRO A 364 18.38 -4.13 -1.77
CA PRO A 364 17.62 -4.72 -0.67
C PRO A 364 18.48 -5.22 0.50
N LEU A 365 19.78 -5.53 0.29
CA LEU A 365 20.66 -5.99 1.35
C LEU A 365 20.95 -4.92 2.42
N ARG A 366 20.56 -3.66 2.18
CA ARG A 366 20.60 -2.61 3.21
C ARG A 366 19.77 -2.92 4.46
N TYR A 367 18.75 -3.79 4.32
CA TYR A 367 17.90 -4.24 5.44
C TYR A 367 18.45 -5.49 6.14
N SER A 368 19.56 -6.05 5.68
CA SER A 368 20.19 -7.20 6.30
C SER A 368 20.62 -6.90 7.75
N PRO A 369 20.78 -7.93 8.60
CA PRO A 369 21.24 -7.76 9.98
C PRO A 369 22.60 -7.07 10.09
N GLU A 370 23.42 -7.16 9.08
CA GLU A 370 24.78 -6.59 9.03
C GLU A 370 24.74 -5.07 8.80
N ARG A 371 23.95 -4.60 7.84
CA ARG A 371 23.88 -3.17 7.46
C ARG A 371 22.87 -2.40 8.29
N LYS A 372 21.66 -2.91 8.43
CA LYS A 372 20.61 -2.34 9.29
C LYS A 372 20.23 -0.90 8.95
N GLU A 373 20.38 -0.48 7.71
CA GLU A 373 19.91 0.81 7.23
C GLU A 373 18.38 0.89 7.38
N GLY A 374 17.85 2.07 7.60
CA GLY A 374 16.41 2.25 7.78
C GLY A 374 15.80 1.64 9.06
N LYS A 375 16.60 1.25 10.05
CA LYS A 375 16.11 0.77 11.36
C LYS A 375 15.27 1.81 12.12
N ASN A 376 15.47 3.08 11.83
CA ASN A 376 14.61 4.11 12.37
C ASN A 376 13.20 3.95 11.77
N PRO A 377 12.16 3.73 12.60
CA PRO A 377 10.80 3.45 12.11
C PRO A 377 10.17 4.62 11.33
N PHE A 378 10.78 5.81 11.37
CA PHE A 378 10.33 7.00 10.64
C PHE A 378 11.22 7.33 9.44
N ALA A 379 12.21 6.50 9.10
CA ALA A 379 13.04 6.69 7.93
C ALA A 379 12.26 6.32 6.63
N ILE A 380 11.46 5.25 6.67
CA ILE A 380 10.55 4.87 5.59
C ILE A 380 9.12 5.25 5.98
N ILE A 381 8.46 6.04 5.14
CA ILE A 381 7.11 6.56 5.38
C ILE A 381 6.05 5.95 4.44
N GLY A 382 6.41 5.01 3.56
CA GLY A 382 5.51 4.42 2.58
C GLY A 382 4.26 3.75 3.18
N PHE A 383 4.36 3.23 4.41
CA PHE A 383 3.22 2.71 5.18
C PHE A 383 2.77 3.66 6.30
N GLY A 384 3.19 4.93 6.26
CA GLY A 384 2.90 5.90 7.30
C GLY A 384 3.55 5.57 8.64
N GLY A 385 3.08 6.23 9.71
CA GLY A 385 3.63 6.08 11.05
C GLY A 385 2.64 6.47 12.15
N GLY A 386 3.04 6.25 13.39
CA GLY A 386 2.22 6.57 14.56
C GLY A 386 0.93 5.75 14.62
N ILE A 387 -0.13 6.39 15.14
CA ILE A 387 -1.43 5.73 15.35
C ILE A 387 -2.16 5.42 14.03
N HIS A 388 -1.87 6.17 12.97
CA HIS A 388 -2.43 6.00 11.63
C HIS A 388 -1.50 5.22 10.68
N LYS A 389 -0.53 4.46 11.23
CA LYS A 389 0.25 3.52 10.43
C LYS A 389 -0.69 2.55 9.71
N CYS A 390 -0.36 2.21 8.46
CA CYS A 390 -1.17 1.32 7.64
C CYS A 390 -1.52 0.02 8.36
N THR A 391 -2.81 -0.23 8.57
CA THR A 391 -3.31 -1.45 9.22
C THR A 391 -3.19 -2.67 8.31
N GLY A 392 -3.25 -2.47 6.98
CA GLY A 392 -3.08 -3.50 5.95
C GLY A 392 -1.63 -3.82 5.59
N MET A 393 -0.62 -3.23 6.26
CA MET A 393 0.79 -3.41 5.88
C MET A 393 1.21 -4.88 5.78
N ASN A 394 0.84 -5.70 6.76
CA ASN A 394 1.18 -7.14 6.73
C ASN A 394 0.40 -7.89 5.65
N PHE A 395 -0.85 -7.51 5.39
CA PHE A 395 -1.64 -8.05 4.28
C PHE A 395 -0.94 -7.78 2.94
N ALA A 396 -0.61 -6.52 2.65
CA ALA A 396 0.06 -6.12 1.42
C ALA A 396 1.42 -6.80 1.24
N LYS A 397 2.26 -6.82 2.29
CA LYS A 397 3.58 -7.47 2.22
C LYS A 397 3.49 -8.98 2.00
N ASN A 398 2.54 -9.66 2.63
CA ASN A 398 2.32 -11.10 2.41
C ASN A 398 1.83 -11.37 0.99
N GLU A 399 0.91 -10.54 0.48
CA GLU A 399 0.42 -10.64 -0.89
C GLU A 399 1.56 -10.49 -1.90
N MET A 400 2.37 -9.45 -1.78
CA MET A 400 3.53 -9.22 -2.63
C MET A 400 4.54 -10.38 -2.54
N ALA A 401 4.83 -10.87 -1.32
CA ALA A 401 5.75 -12.00 -1.12
C ALA A 401 5.24 -13.29 -1.79
N ILE A 402 3.95 -13.58 -1.73
CA ILE A 402 3.34 -14.75 -2.40
C ILE A 402 3.39 -14.57 -3.91
N ILE A 403 3.06 -13.39 -4.44
CA ILE A 403 3.17 -13.08 -5.87
C ILE A 403 4.59 -13.31 -6.37
N THR A 404 5.57 -12.71 -5.71
CA THR A 404 6.99 -12.80 -6.07
C THR A 404 7.48 -14.25 -5.99
N ALA A 405 7.18 -14.94 -4.89
CA ALA A 405 7.65 -16.32 -4.69
C ALA A 405 7.07 -17.28 -5.72
N LEU A 406 5.77 -17.26 -5.97
CA LEU A 406 5.12 -18.19 -6.90
C LEU A 406 5.42 -17.84 -8.37
N PHE A 407 5.54 -16.54 -8.71
CA PHE A 407 5.90 -16.14 -10.06
C PHE A 407 7.32 -16.60 -10.42
N PHE A 408 8.33 -16.24 -9.62
CA PHE A 408 9.73 -16.64 -9.91
C PHE A 408 10.02 -18.11 -9.62
N GLN A 409 9.18 -18.79 -8.85
CA GLN A 409 9.24 -20.26 -8.79
C GLN A 409 8.88 -20.88 -10.14
N GLN A 410 7.80 -20.41 -10.80
CA GLN A 410 7.22 -21.08 -11.94
C GLN A 410 7.63 -20.52 -13.30
N PHE A 411 8.12 -19.28 -13.35
CA PHE A 411 8.44 -18.59 -14.60
C PHE A 411 9.82 -17.95 -14.59
N ASP A 412 10.44 -17.95 -15.76
CA ASP A 412 11.47 -16.99 -16.15
C ASP A 412 10.80 -15.86 -16.93
N ALA A 413 11.29 -14.64 -16.76
CA ALA A 413 10.74 -13.48 -17.44
C ALA A 413 11.81 -12.45 -17.77
N GLU A 414 11.57 -11.66 -18.81
CA GLU A 414 12.41 -10.53 -19.23
C GLU A 414 11.54 -9.30 -19.53
N ILE A 415 12.05 -8.12 -19.20
CA ILE A 415 11.37 -6.85 -19.50
C ILE A 415 11.54 -6.52 -20.98
N LEU A 416 10.42 -6.10 -21.60
CA LEU A 416 10.37 -5.63 -23.00
C LEU A 416 10.16 -4.10 -23.10
N SER A 417 9.68 -3.46 -22.02
CA SER A 417 9.47 -2.02 -21.98
C SER A 417 10.78 -1.24 -21.84
N ASP A 418 11.01 -0.25 -22.69
CA ASP A 418 12.22 0.59 -22.70
C ASP A 418 12.13 1.74 -21.69
N ASP A 419 10.92 2.31 -21.46
CA ASP A 419 10.68 3.45 -20.57
C ASP A 419 9.62 3.09 -19.52
N ILE A 420 10.08 2.85 -18.28
CA ILE A 420 9.21 2.57 -17.15
C ILE A 420 9.32 3.72 -16.16
N HIS A 421 8.24 4.48 -16.02
CA HIS A 421 8.18 5.64 -15.15
C HIS A 421 6.96 5.60 -14.22
N VAL A 422 6.97 6.48 -13.22
CA VAL A 422 5.85 6.59 -12.28
C VAL A 422 4.68 7.28 -12.94
N VAL A 423 3.50 6.67 -12.83
CA VAL A 423 2.22 7.28 -13.21
C VAL A 423 1.28 7.30 -12.00
N MET A 424 0.45 8.34 -11.92
CA MET A 424 -0.61 8.41 -10.93
C MET A 424 -1.80 7.57 -11.40
N GLY A 425 -2.16 6.55 -10.61
CA GLY A 425 -3.41 5.80 -10.77
C GLY A 425 -4.61 6.53 -10.15
N ASN A 426 -5.68 5.80 -9.86
CA ASN A 426 -6.90 6.34 -9.24
C ASN A 426 -6.73 6.63 -7.72
N GLY A 427 -5.55 6.95 -7.25
CA GLY A 427 -5.27 7.29 -5.86
C GLY A 427 -3.91 6.81 -5.35
N ALA A 428 -3.15 6.09 -6.16
CA ALA A 428 -1.82 5.60 -5.80
C ALA A 428 -0.85 5.70 -6.99
N ASN A 429 0.44 5.85 -6.70
CA ASN A 429 1.50 5.75 -7.69
C ASN A 429 1.71 4.30 -8.11
N ARG A 430 1.96 4.10 -9.39
CA ARG A 430 2.28 2.80 -10.00
C ARG A 430 3.26 2.97 -11.16
N PRO A 431 3.89 1.90 -11.69
CA PRO A 431 4.63 2.01 -12.93
C PRO A 431 3.68 2.29 -14.12
N SER A 432 4.23 2.86 -15.18
CA SER A 432 3.62 2.84 -16.51
C SER A 432 3.41 1.40 -16.99
N GLU A 433 3.01 1.17 -18.21
CA GLU A 433 2.94 -0.20 -18.78
C GLU A 433 4.30 -0.91 -18.65
N VAL A 434 4.30 -2.10 -18.01
CA VAL A 434 5.49 -2.97 -17.87
C VAL A 434 5.26 -4.23 -18.66
N ARG A 435 5.63 -4.21 -19.93
CA ARG A 435 5.57 -5.41 -20.78
C ARG A 435 6.72 -6.34 -20.46
N VAL A 436 6.38 -7.62 -20.26
CA VAL A 436 7.34 -8.69 -20.03
C VAL A 436 7.04 -9.86 -20.96
N ARG A 437 8.11 -10.57 -21.38
CA ARG A 437 8.02 -11.90 -21.98
C ARG A 437 8.32 -12.92 -20.89
N TYR A 438 7.53 -13.96 -20.83
CA TYR A 438 7.68 -15.01 -19.83
C TYR A 438 7.69 -16.41 -20.46
N GLN A 439 8.35 -17.33 -19.78
CA GLN A 439 8.39 -18.74 -20.10
C GLN A 439 8.22 -19.55 -18.82
N ARG A 440 7.26 -20.50 -18.81
CA ARG A 440 7.09 -21.41 -17.67
C ARG A 440 8.28 -22.39 -17.59
N LYS A 441 8.83 -22.55 -16.40
CA LYS A 441 9.92 -23.48 -16.12
C LYS A 441 9.43 -24.92 -16.26
N PRO A 442 10.27 -25.84 -16.74
CA PRO A 442 9.93 -27.27 -16.78
C PRO A 442 9.80 -27.81 -15.35
N LEU A 443 8.89 -28.77 -15.14
CA LEU A 443 8.66 -29.37 -13.81
C LEU A 443 9.92 -29.96 -13.18
N SER A 444 10.89 -30.41 -13.98
CA SER A 444 12.19 -30.93 -13.49
C SER A 444 13.07 -29.90 -12.80
N GLU A 445 12.79 -28.61 -12.99
CA GLU A 445 13.52 -27.51 -12.34
C GLU A 445 12.83 -27.03 -11.05
N LEU A 446 11.60 -27.47 -10.80
CA LEU A 446 10.82 -27.07 -9.64
C LEU A 446 11.13 -27.99 -8.45
N THR A 447 11.37 -27.38 -7.29
CA THR A 447 11.66 -28.13 -6.06
C THR A 447 10.37 -28.73 -5.49
N ASP A 448 10.32 -30.06 -5.33
CA ASP A 448 9.20 -30.73 -4.68
C ASP A 448 9.35 -30.73 -3.13
N GLY A 449 8.25 -31.05 -2.43
CA GLY A 449 8.22 -31.06 -0.97
C GLY A 449 9.05 -32.18 -0.34
N GLU A 450 9.37 -33.24 -1.09
CA GLU A 450 10.20 -34.35 -0.63
C GLU A 450 11.68 -33.92 -0.58
N THR A 451 12.16 -33.23 -1.62
CA THR A 451 13.50 -32.65 -1.68
C THR A 451 13.74 -31.63 -0.55
N ILE A 452 12.75 -30.80 -0.22
CA ILE A 452 12.84 -29.86 0.90
C ILE A 452 12.94 -30.61 2.24
N ARG A 453 12.14 -31.67 2.46
CA ARG A 453 12.18 -32.47 3.69
C ARG A 453 13.51 -33.22 3.84
N GLU A 454 14.06 -33.74 2.78
CA GLU A 454 15.38 -34.39 2.79
C GLU A 454 16.51 -33.42 3.13
N ALA A 455 16.49 -32.20 2.59
CA ALA A 455 17.45 -31.15 2.93
C ALA A 455 17.38 -30.73 4.39
N VAL A 456 16.15 -30.63 4.95
CA VAL A 456 15.93 -30.37 6.37
C VAL A 456 16.46 -31.51 7.23
N ALA A 457 16.19 -32.78 6.85
CA ALA A 457 16.65 -33.97 7.56
C ALA A 457 18.19 -34.14 7.51
N ALA A 458 18.83 -33.68 6.42
CA ALA A 458 20.28 -33.68 6.26
C ALA A 458 21.01 -32.61 7.08
N GLY A 459 20.29 -31.80 7.87
CA GLY A 459 20.90 -30.81 8.78
C GLY A 459 21.34 -29.52 8.11
N CYS A 460 20.74 -29.15 7.00
CA CYS A 460 20.96 -27.84 6.39
C CYS A 460 20.63 -26.73 7.41
N PRO A 461 21.56 -25.85 7.83
CA PRO A 461 21.39 -24.97 9.00
C PRO A 461 20.22 -24.00 8.91
N HIS A 462 19.72 -23.74 7.70
CA HIS A 462 18.62 -22.83 7.44
C HIS A 462 17.23 -23.50 7.56
N MET A 463 17.11 -24.82 7.49
CA MET A 463 15.84 -25.54 7.44
C MET A 463 15.49 -26.32 8.74
N THR A 464 16.44 -26.56 9.64
CA THR A 464 16.23 -27.34 10.89
C THR A 464 15.24 -26.72 11.88
N LYS A 465 14.88 -25.45 11.74
CA LYS A 465 13.89 -24.77 12.62
C LYS A 465 12.44 -25.01 12.25
N GLN A 466 12.11 -25.51 11.07
CA GLN A 466 10.73 -25.72 10.63
C GLN A 466 10.08 -26.99 11.22
N VAL A 467 10.83 -28.07 11.39
CA VAL A 467 10.30 -29.36 11.85
C VAL A 467 9.92 -29.34 13.33
N ALA A 468 10.60 -28.52 14.16
CA ALA A 468 10.33 -28.43 15.59
C ALA A 468 9.00 -27.77 15.95
N ASN A 469 8.42 -27.00 15.04
CA ASN A 469 7.14 -26.28 15.27
C ASN A 469 5.89 -27.01 14.74
N GLN A 470 6.04 -28.13 14.02
CA GLN A 470 4.90 -28.93 13.53
C GLN A 470 4.56 -30.11 14.46
N THR A 471 5.35 -30.35 15.51
CA THR A 471 5.16 -31.46 16.46
C THR A 471 4.77 -30.99 17.87
N GLN A 472 4.38 -29.76 18.04
CA GLN A 472 3.69 -29.23 19.24
C GLN A 472 2.37 -28.54 18.80
#